data_9c998ca607cd16ca9497c5068dd132c2
#
_entry.id   9c998ca607cd16ca9497c5068dd132c2
#
_cell.length_a   1.000
_cell.length_b   1.000
_cell.length_c   1.000
_cell.angle_alpha   90.00
_cell.angle_beta   90.00
_cell.angle_gamma   90.00
#
_symmetry.space_group_name_H-M   'P 1'
#
loop_
_entity.id
_entity.type
_entity.pdbx_description
1 polymer ?
#
loop_
_entity_poly.entity_id
_entity_poly.type
_entity_poly.pdbx_seq_one_letter_code
_entity_poly.pdbx_strand_id
1 'polypeptide(L)'
;TDGSIFLGVRIQATIWRAAKLGGRVSITDPDGRVILTKVQLVEGQGKVLVPVDKPQLWWPNGYGSQPLYQVEVILLEETTELDRRHFQVGLRTLELQQELDEWGRSFTFVVNGVPIFAKGANWIPSDSFPTRLTSDHLEHLIRSAALAHQNMLRVWGGGYYEDETFFDLCDRYGILVWHDFMFACAIYPLDDPQFVENVRHEVVYNVRRLRHRACLA
;
A
#
# COMPACT_ATOMS: atom_id res chain seq x y z
N THR A 1 15.41 21.58 -0.31
CA THR A 1 15.23 20.35 -1.11
C THR A 1 14.83 20.76 -2.50
N ASP A 2 15.48 20.25 -3.51
CA ASP A 2 15.31 20.59 -4.94
C ASP A 2 14.02 20.04 -5.58
N GLY A 3 13.12 19.48 -4.79
CA GLY A 3 11.85 18.91 -5.27
C GLY A 3 11.98 17.55 -5.96
N SER A 4 13.17 16.94 -5.95
CA SER A 4 13.37 15.61 -6.54
C SER A 4 12.62 14.53 -5.74
N ILE A 5 11.82 13.72 -6.43
CA ILE A 5 11.15 12.55 -5.86
C ILE A 5 11.90 11.30 -6.27
N PHE A 6 12.09 10.38 -5.31
CA PHE A 6 12.73 9.10 -5.54
C PHE A 6 11.79 7.95 -5.16
N LEU A 7 11.64 6.99 -6.06
CA LEU A 7 10.98 5.73 -5.74
C LEU A 7 12.01 4.74 -5.18
N GLY A 8 11.85 4.37 -3.91
CA GLY A 8 12.73 3.42 -3.24
C GLY A 8 12.24 1.97 -3.43
N VAL A 9 13.04 1.14 -4.09
CA VAL A 9 12.77 -0.30 -4.22
C VAL A 9 13.74 -1.07 -3.33
N ARG A 10 13.17 -1.91 -2.45
CA ARG A 10 13.95 -2.84 -1.61
C ARG A 10 13.60 -4.27 -2.01
N ILE A 11 14.62 -5.06 -2.34
CA ILE A 11 14.50 -6.48 -2.64
C ILE A 11 15.06 -7.26 -1.45
N GLN A 12 14.31 -8.25 -1.01
CA GLN A 12 14.75 -9.21 0.00
C GLN A 12 14.44 -10.62 -0.50
N ALA A 13 15.47 -11.41 -0.69
CA ALA A 13 15.40 -12.80 -1.14
C ALA A 13 15.91 -13.73 -0.04
N THR A 14 15.22 -14.85 0.18
CA THR A 14 15.72 -15.93 1.05
C THR A 14 16.70 -16.78 0.25
N ILE A 15 17.90 -16.98 0.78
CA ILE A 15 18.98 -17.70 0.11
C ILE A 15 19.16 -19.06 0.76
N TRP A 16 19.04 -20.12 -0.03
CA TRP A 16 19.24 -21.52 0.43
C TRP A 16 20.64 -22.05 0.11
N ARG A 17 21.38 -21.37 -0.77
CA ARG A 17 22.73 -21.71 -1.20
C ARG A 17 23.49 -20.45 -1.59
N ALA A 18 24.82 -20.51 -1.60
CA ALA A 18 25.63 -19.38 -2.10
C ALA A 18 25.27 -19.11 -3.57
N ALA A 19 24.89 -17.88 -3.88
CA ALA A 19 24.50 -17.43 -5.21
C ALA A 19 24.79 -15.94 -5.38
N LYS A 20 25.18 -15.55 -6.61
CA LYS A 20 25.30 -14.13 -6.98
C LYS A 20 23.94 -13.66 -7.49
N LEU A 21 23.20 -12.99 -6.61
CA LEU A 21 21.86 -12.49 -6.94
C LEU A 21 21.92 -11.01 -7.35
N GLY A 22 21.10 -10.68 -8.32
CA GLY A 22 20.83 -9.32 -8.76
C GLY A 22 19.35 -9.07 -8.93
N GLY A 23 18.98 -7.81 -9.04
CA GLY A 23 17.61 -7.39 -9.37
C GLY A 23 17.62 -6.50 -10.60
N ARG A 24 16.62 -6.66 -11.45
CA ARG A 24 16.25 -5.71 -12.49
C ARG A 24 14.94 -5.06 -12.11
N VAL A 25 14.90 -3.75 -12.08
CA VAL A 25 13.71 -2.96 -11.75
C VAL A 25 13.31 -2.15 -12.98
N SER A 26 12.08 -2.29 -13.40
CA SER A 26 11.45 -1.49 -14.45
C SER A 26 10.33 -0.67 -13.84
N ILE A 27 10.33 0.63 -14.07
CA ILE A 27 9.26 1.54 -13.64
C ILE A 27 8.68 2.17 -14.89
N THR A 28 7.39 1.94 -15.12
CA THR A 28 6.64 2.59 -16.20
C THR A 28 5.76 3.68 -15.58
N ASP A 29 5.95 4.91 -16.01
CA ASP A 29 5.12 6.04 -15.56
C ASP A 29 3.73 6.02 -16.23
N PRO A 30 2.78 6.84 -15.77
CA PRO A 30 1.44 6.92 -16.36
C PRO A 30 1.41 7.34 -17.84
N ASP A 31 2.47 8.00 -18.35
CA ASP A 31 2.62 8.39 -19.76
C ASP A 31 3.27 7.29 -20.61
N GLY A 32 3.64 6.14 -20.00
CA GLY A 32 4.25 5.01 -20.69
C GLY A 32 5.77 5.11 -20.84
N ARG A 33 6.44 6.07 -20.18
CA ARG A 33 7.91 6.14 -20.17
C ARG A 33 8.47 5.09 -19.22
N VAL A 34 9.54 4.42 -19.63
CA VAL A 34 10.13 3.32 -18.87
C VAL A 34 11.51 3.72 -18.35
N ILE A 35 11.70 3.56 -17.04
CA ILE A 35 13.00 3.69 -16.37
C ILE A 35 13.47 2.29 -15.99
N LEU A 36 14.68 1.93 -16.41
CA LEU A 36 15.31 0.63 -16.12
C LEU A 36 16.51 0.84 -15.20
N THR A 37 16.60 0.05 -14.16
CA THR A 37 17.76 0.04 -13.27
C THR A 37 18.09 -1.37 -12.78
N LYS A 38 19.31 -1.56 -12.29
CA LYS A 38 19.76 -2.82 -11.72
C LYS A 38 20.21 -2.60 -10.29
N VAL A 39 20.07 -3.63 -9.48
CA VAL A 39 20.52 -3.63 -8.09
C VAL A 39 21.25 -4.94 -7.81
N GLN A 40 22.41 -4.86 -7.18
CA GLN A 40 23.11 -6.04 -6.64
C GLN A 40 22.52 -6.41 -5.28
N LEU A 41 22.35 -7.69 -5.04
CA LEU A 41 21.95 -8.19 -3.72
C LEU A 41 23.18 -8.70 -2.98
N VAL A 42 23.34 -8.20 -1.75
CA VAL A 42 24.32 -8.69 -0.78
C VAL A 42 23.57 -9.43 0.30
N GLU A 43 23.92 -10.67 0.55
CA GLU A 43 23.21 -11.54 1.53
C GLU A 43 21.69 -11.56 1.31
N GLY A 44 21.25 -11.59 0.04
CA GLY A 44 19.84 -11.58 -0.33
C GLY A 44 19.14 -10.24 -0.22
N GLN A 45 19.84 -9.15 0.10
CA GLN A 45 19.24 -7.82 0.26
C GLN A 45 19.80 -6.82 -0.74
N GLY A 46 18.92 -6.02 -1.31
CA GLY A 46 19.29 -4.93 -2.22
C GLY A 46 18.33 -3.76 -2.09
N LYS A 47 18.84 -2.55 -2.31
CA LYS A 47 18.04 -1.33 -2.33
C LYS A 47 18.52 -0.44 -3.47
N VAL A 48 17.56 0.15 -4.17
CA VAL A 48 17.82 1.18 -5.18
C VAL A 48 16.84 2.33 -5.01
N LEU A 49 17.33 3.55 -5.21
CA LEU A 49 16.53 4.75 -5.30
C LEU A 49 16.49 5.18 -6.76
N VAL A 50 15.31 5.23 -7.34
CA VAL A 50 15.11 5.58 -8.75
C VAL A 50 14.52 6.99 -8.79
N PRO A 51 15.24 7.97 -9.39
CA PRO A 51 14.70 9.32 -9.55
C PRO A 51 13.51 9.30 -10.50
N VAL A 52 12.47 10.05 -10.16
CA VAL A 52 11.27 10.23 -10.99
C VAL A 52 11.20 11.69 -11.40
N ASP A 53 11.46 11.94 -12.67
CA ASP A 53 11.37 13.28 -13.24
C ASP A 53 9.90 13.67 -13.47
N LYS A 54 9.54 14.90 -13.09
CA LYS A 54 8.18 15.45 -13.23
C LYS A 54 7.11 14.46 -12.74
N PRO A 55 7.15 14.06 -11.45
CA PRO A 55 6.26 13.05 -10.91
C PRO A 55 4.80 13.48 -10.98
N GLN A 56 3.94 12.56 -11.40
CA GLN A 56 2.50 12.72 -11.31
C GLN A 56 2.06 12.19 -9.94
N LEU A 57 1.48 13.07 -9.11
CA LEU A 57 1.09 12.71 -7.75
C LEU A 57 -0.30 12.09 -7.72
N TRP A 58 -0.43 11.01 -6.97
CA TRP A 58 -1.71 10.38 -6.65
C TRP A 58 -2.46 11.19 -5.60
N TRP A 59 -3.78 11.33 -5.79
CA TRP A 59 -4.63 12.08 -4.88
C TRP A 59 -5.86 11.28 -4.46
N PRO A 60 -6.38 11.50 -3.25
CA PRO A 60 -7.69 10.96 -2.86
C PRO A 60 -8.80 11.50 -3.74
N ASN A 61 -9.89 10.74 -3.83
CA ASN A 61 -11.10 11.12 -4.58
C ASN A 61 -11.58 12.53 -4.19
N GLY A 62 -11.82 13.37 -5.20
CA GLY A 62 -12.24 14.77 -5.04
C GLY A 62 -11.09 15.77 -4.83
N TYR A 63 -9.82 15.33 -4.76
CA TYR A 63 -8.65 16.20 -4.60
C TYR A 63 -7.73 16.21 -5.83
N GLY A 64 -7.87 15.28 -6.73
CA GLY A 64 -7.07 15.21 -7.96
C GLY A 64 -7.21 13.84 -8.64
N SER A 65 -6.29 13.55 -9.56
CA SER A 65 -6.23 12.30 -10.31
C SER A 65 -5.47 11.22 -9.54
N GLN A 66 -5.60 9.96 -10.00
CA GLN A 66 -4.99 8.77 -9.40
C GLN A 66 -3.97 8.12 -10.35
N PRO A 67 -2.89 8.82 -10.75
CA PRO A 67 -1.87 8.21 -11.61
C PRO A 67 -1.15 7.09 -10.87
N LEU A 68 -1.02 5.92 -11.52
CA LEU A 68 -0.38 4.74 -10.96
C LEU A 68 0.81 4.34 -11.83
N TYR A 69 1.96 4.20 -11.20
CA TYR A 69 3.19 3.72 -11.80
C TYR A 69 3.22 2.19 -11.75
N GLN A 70 3.61 1.56 -12.85
CA GLN A 70 3.82 0.11 -12.90
C GLN A 70 5.26 -0.19 -12.53
N VAL A 71 5.49 -1.01 -11.53
CA VAL A 71 6.82 -1.41 -11.09
C VAL A 71 6.97 -2.91 -11.27
N GLU A 72 7.89 -3.32 -12.13
CA GLU A 72 8.28 -4.72 -12.27
C GLU A 72 9.64 -4.92 -11.60
N VAL A 73 9.74 -5.95 -10.79
CA VAL A 73 10.99 -6.37 -10.15
C VAL A 73 11.27 -7.81 -10.52
N ILE A 74 12.43 -8.06 -11.12
CA ILE A 74 12.87 -9.41 -11.50
C ILE A 74 14.10 -9.75 -10.67
N LEU A 75 14.04 -10.86 -9.96
CA LEU A 75 15.18 -11.45 -9.26
C LEU A 75 15.97 -12.33 -10.24
N LEU A 76 17.26 -12.12 -10.30
CA LEU A 76 18.16 -12.80 -11.23
C LEU A 76 19.29 -13.51 -10.47
N GLU A 77 19.65 -14.71 -10.92
CA GLU A 77 20.94 -15.34 -10.66
C GLU A 77 21.75 -15.23 -11.96
N GLU A 78 22.76 -14.37 -11.96
CA GLU A 78 23.50 -13.97 -13.18
C GLU A 78 22.54 -13.42 -14.26
N THR A 79 22.16 -14.24 -15.25
CA THR A 79 21.21 -13.90 -16.32
C THR A 79 19.89 -14.66 -16.23
N THR A 80 19.80 -15.65 -15.34
CA THR A 80 18.61 -16.50 -15.17
C THR A 80 17.59 -15.82 -14.26
N GLU A 81 16.35 -15.71 -14.73
CA GLU A 81 15.24 -15.21 -13.94
C GLU A 81 14.80 -16.28 -12.92
N LEU A 82 14.76 -15.89 -11.64
CA LEU A 82 14.33 -16.74 -10.52
C LEU A 82 12.93 -16.41 -10.03
N ASP A 83 12.56 -15.13 -9.98
CA ASP A 83 11.23 -14.67 -9.53
C ASP A 83 10.92 -13.32 -10.18
N ARG A 84 9.62 -13.03 -10.31
CA ARG A 84 9.09 -11.79 -10.88
C ARG A 84 7.93 -11.27 -10.05
N ARG A 85 7.93 -9.97 -9.76
CA ARG A 85 6.87 -9.30 -9.03
C ARG A 85 6.44 -8.04 -9.77
N HIS A 86 5.14 -7.79 -9.76
CA HIS A 86 4.53 -6.58 -10.30
C HIS A 86 3.81 -5.82 -9.18
N PHE A 87 3.96 -4.51 -9.19
CA PHE A 87 3.31 -3.61 -8.25
C PHE A 87 2.73 -2.41 -8.97
N GLN A 88 1.60 -1.91 -8.49
CA GLN A 88 1.10 -0.57 -8.81
C GLN A 88 1.41 0.35 -7.64
N VAL A 89 1.94 1.54 -7.92
CA VAL A 89 2.36 2.50 -6.90
C VAL A 89 1.87 3.89 -7.28
N GLY A 90 1.12 4.53 -6.40
CA GLY A 90 0.82 5.95 -6.51
C GLY A 90 1.83 6.77 -5.72
N LEU A 91 2.40 7.79 -6.33
CA LEU A 91 3.35 8.67 -5.66
C LEU A 91 2.60 9.72 -4.86
N ARG A 92 2.76 9.71 -3.55
CA ARG A 92 2.16 10.68 -2.65
C ARG A 92 2.96 10.80 -1.36
N THR A 93 2.79 11.89 -0.62
CA THR A 93 3.07 11.96 0.82
C THR A 93 1.77 11.76 1.58
N LEU A 94 1.84 11.14 2.75
CA LEU A 94 0.73 11.07 3.69
C LEU A 94 1.28 11.20 5.09
N GLU A 95 0.69 12.12 5.84
CA GLU A 95 1.06 12.42 7.21
C GLU A 95 -0.21 12.48 8.07
N LEU A 96 -0.10 12.04 9.32
CA LEU A 96 -1.10 12.26 10.34
C LEU A 96 -0.66 13.44 11.20
N GLN A 97 -1.30 14.58 11.02
CA GLN A 97 -1.04 15.77 11.81
C GLN A 97 -1.84 15.72 13.11
N GLN A 98 -1.12 15.85 14.23
CA GLN A 98 -1.68 15.86 15.58
C GLN A 98 -1.13 17.05 16.36
N GLU A 99 -1.83 18.15 16.33
CA GLU A 99 -1.48 19.39 17.02
C GLU A 99 -2.37 19.58 18.25
N LEU A 100 -1.78 20.12 19.33
CA LEU A 100 -2.52 20.47 20.53
C LEU A 100 -3.20 21.83 20.33
N ASP A 101 -4.47 21.92 20.69
CA ASP A 101 -5.24 23.16 20.80
C ASP A 101 -5.93 23.26 22.16
N GLU A 102 -6.78 24.26 22.36
CA GLU A 102 -7.51 24.46 23.62
C GLU A 102 -8.55 23.37 23.91
N TRP A 103 -8.93 22.56 22.91
CA TRP A 103 -9.95 21.51 23.01
C TRP A 103 -9.34 20.11 23.09
N GLY A 104 -8.06 19.95 22.73
CA GLY A 104 -7.38 18.66 22.77
C GLY A 104 -6.29 18.51 21.72
N ARG A 105 -6.35 17.44 20.94
CA ARG A 105 -5.37 17.14 19.90
C ARG A 105 -6.08 16.89 18.57
N SER A 106 -5.68 17.60 17.52
CA SER A 106 -6.18 17.38 16.17
C SER A 106 -5.83 15.98 15.67
N PHE A 107 -6.58 15.49 14.67
CA PHE A 107 -6.34 14.23 14.00
C PHE A 107 -6.67 14.42 12.53
N THR A 108 -5.69 14.90 11.76
CA THR A 108 -5.90 15.34 10.38
C THR A 108 -4.95 14.61 9.44
N PHE A 109 -5.50 13.94 8.43
CA PHE A 109 -4.70 13.40 7.34
C PHE A 109 -4.27 14.53 6.41
N VAL A 110 -2.99 14.56 6.09
CA VAL A 110 -2.40 15.52 5.15
C VAL A 110 -1.81 14.73 3.98
N VAL A 111 -2.36 14.91 2.78
CA VAL A 111 -1.89 14.24 1.57
C VAL A 111 -1.26 15.27 0.65
N ASN A 112 -0.01 15.04 0.23
CA ASN A 112 0.75 15.96 -0.62
C ASN A 112 0.75 17.40 -0.08
N GLY A 113 0.83 17.57 1.25
CA GLY A 113 0.80 18.87 1.93
C GLY A 113 -0.59 19.50 2.06
N VAL A 114 -1.67 18.83 1.63
CA VAL A 114 -3.05 19.34 1.71
C VAL A 114 -3.81 18.59 2.80
N PRO A 115 -4.38 19.29 3.80
CA PRO A 115 -5.27 18.65 4.78
C PRO A 115 -6.51 18.07 4.13
N ILE A 116 -6.86 16.84 4.50
CA ILE A 116 -7.98 16.09 3.93
C ILE A 116 -9.06 15.91 4.98
N PHE A 117 -10.31 16.26 4.64
CA PHE A 117 -11.45 15.82 5.42
C PHE A 117 -11.82 14.40 4.99
N ALA A 118 -11.65 13.43 5.89
CA ALA A 118 -11.94 12.01 5.64
C ALA A 118 -13.46 11.78 5.57
N LYS A 119 -13.99 11.69 4.36
CA LYS A 119 -15.40 11.41 4.06
C LYS A 119 -15.55 9.95 3.71
N GLY A 120 -16.30 9.18 4.51
CA GLY A 120 -16.44 7.77 4.22
C GLY A 120 -17.27 7.00 5.23
N ALA A 121 -17.04 5.70 5.25
CA ALA A 121 -17.78 4.76 6.08
C ALA A 121 -16.87 3.65 6.61
N ASN A 122 -17.38 2.88 7.58
CA ASN A 122 -16.76 1.61 7.92
C ASN A 122 -17.02 0.60 6.80
N TRP A 123 -16.00 -0.15 6.47
CA TRP A 123 -16.05 -1.30 5.60
C TRP A 123 -16.04 -2.56 6.44
N ILE A 124 -17.08 -3.35 6.34
CA ILE A 124 -17.21 -4.70 6.90
C ILE A 124 -17.21 -5.71 5.75
N PRO A 125 -17.01 -7.01 5.99
CA PRO A 125 -17.14 -8.01 4.93
C PRO A 125 -18.45 -7.86 4.16
N SER A 126 -18.35 -7.70 2.83
CA SER A 126 -19.52 -7.45 1.97
C SER A 126 -20.36 -8.69 1.69
N ASP A 127 -19.88 -9.85 2.09
CA ASP A 127 -20.63 -11.13 2.11
C ASP A 127 -20.19 -11.98 3.32
N SER A 128 -21.12 -12.73 3.90
CA SER A 128 -20.83 -13.71 4.96
C SER A 128 -19.96 -14.88 4.47
N PHE A 129 -19.90 -15.09 3.16
CA PHE A 129 -19.10 -16.13 2.53
C PHE A 129 -18.11 -15.48 1.54
N PRO A 130 -16.87 -15.20 1.96
CA PRO A 130 -15.88 -14.50 1.11
C PRO A 130 -15.64 -15.13 -0.26
N THR A 131 -15.82 -16.45 -0.37
CA THR A 131 -15.67 -17.18 -1.65
C THR A 131 -16.73 -16.84 -2.70
N ARG A 132 -17.79 -16.12 -2.35
CA ARG A 132 -18.80 -15.62 -3.28
C ARG A 132 -18.50 -14.23 -3.83
N LEU A 133 -17.52 -13.56 -3.24
CA LEU A 133 -17.12 -12.23 -3.71
C LEU A 133 -16.46 -12.32 -5.08
N THR A 134 -16.91 -11.46 -5.98
CA THR A 134 -16.32 -11.30 -7.30
C THR A 134 -15.67 -9.92 -7.42
N SER A 135 -14.71 -9.79 -8.32
CA SER A 135 -14.09 -8.49 -8.62
C SER A 135 -15.12 -7.45 -9.05
N ASP A 136 -16.13 -7.83 -9.83
CA ASP A 136 -17.20 -6.94 -10.29
C ASP A 136 -18.05 -6.43 -9.10
N HIS A 137 -18.33 -7.29 -8.13
CA HIS A 137 -19.05 -6.90 -6.92
C HIS A 137 -18.25 -5.89 -6.10
N LEU A 138 -16.97 -6.16 -5.86
CA LEU A 138 -16.08 -5.24 -5.15
C LEU A 138 -15.94 -3.91 -5.91
N GLU A 139 -15.75 -3.95 -7.23
CA GLU A 139 -15.67 -2.74 -8.04
C GLU A 139 -16.96 -1.93 -7.98
N HIS A 140 -18.12 -2.58 -8.02
CA HIS A 140 -19.40 -1.90 -7.86
C HIS A 140 -19.47 -1.13 -6.54
N LEU A 141 -19.06 -1.73 -5.43
CA LEU A 141 -19.11 -1.11 -4.10
C LEU A 141 -18.11 0.05 -3.98
N ILE A 142 -16.85 -0.15 -4.36
CA ILE A 142 -15.80 0.89 -4.26
C ILE A 142 -16.13 2.06 -5.21
N ARG A 143 -16.57 1.77 -6.43
CA ARG A 143 -17.01 2.80 -7.37
C ARG A 143 -18.21 3.58 -6.83
N SER A 144 -19.17 2.91 -6.20
CA SER A 144 -20.34 3.57 -5.59
C SER A 144 -19.92 4.50 -4.45
N ALA A 145 -18.94 4.09 -3.62
CA ALA A 145 -18.37 4.94 -2.59
C ALA A 145 -17.71 6.19 -3.22
N ALA A 146 -16.93 6.02 -4.27
CA ALA A 146 -16.28 7.13 -4.97
C ALA A 146 -17.31 8.10 -5.61
N LEU A 147 -18.37 7.57 -6.25
CA LEU A 147 -19.46 8.37 -6.83
C LEU A 147 -20.28 9.10 -5.75
N ALA A 148 -20.37 8.56 -4.54
CA ALA A 148 -20.95 9.22 -3.38
C ALA A 148 -19.99 10.24 -2.72
N HIS A 149 -18.88 10.61 -3.41
CA HIS A 149 -17.87 11.54 -2.94
C HIS A 149 -17.16 11.12 -1.65
N GLN A 150 -17.12 9.83 -1.34
CA GLN A 150 -16.25 9.30 -0.30
C GLN A 150 -14.80 9.30 -0.79
N ASN A 151 -13.86 9.51 0.14
CA ASN A 151 -12.43 9.49 -0.13
C ASN A 151 -11.67 8.61 0.86
N MET A 152 -12.36 7.98 1.82
CA MET A 152 -11.78 7.06 2.79
C MET A 152 -12.77 5.96 3.15
N LEU A 153 -12.26 4.75 3.37
CA LEU A 153 -12.97 3.65 4.01
C LEU A 153 -12.15 3.12 5.17
N ARG A 154 -12.80 2.79 6.28
CA ARG A 154 -12.14 2.10 7.39
C ARG A 154 -12.48 0.61 7.33
N VAL A 155 -11.49 -0.22 7.00
CA VAL A 155 -11.62 -1.68 7.10
C VAL A 155 -11.64 -2.04 8.58
N TRP A 156 -12.80 -2.48 9.06
CA TRP A 156 -13.03 -2.76 10.47
C TRP A 156 -12.37 -4.08 10.91
N GLY A 157 -11.77 -4.06 12.09
CA GLY A 157 -11.03 -5.18 12.66
C GLY A 157 -11.86 -6.41 13.06
N GLY A 158 -13.18 -6.38 12.89
CA GLY A 158 -14.07 -7.54 13.05
C GLY A 158 -14.31 -8.31 11.75
N GLY A 159 -13.61 -7.99 10.69
CA GLY A 159 -13.66 -8.68 9.41
C GLY A 159 -12.43 -9.56 9.16
N TYR A 160 -11.82 -9.37 8.01
CA TYR A 160 -10.58 -10.01 7.59
C TYR A 160 -9.73 -9.01 6.77
N TYR A 161 -8.45 -9.33 6.55
CA TYR A 161 -7.61 -8.55 5.65
C TYR A 161 -8.06 -8.81 4.22
N GLU A 162 -8.52 -7.74 3.55
CA GLU A 162 -8.99 -7.80 2.17
C GLU A 162 -7.90 -8.27 1.20
N ASP A 163 -8.32 -8.79 0.06
CA ASP A 163 -7.41 -9.24 -0.99
C ASP A 163 -6.82 -8.09 -1.81
N GLU A 164 -5.92 -8.40 -2.74
CA GLU A 164 -5.25 -7.39 -3.56
C GLU A 164 -6.22 -6.62 -4.44
N THR A 165 -7.32 -7.25 -4.90
CA THR A 165 -8.34 -6.62 -5.76
C THR A 165 -9.00 -5.43 -5.06
N PHE A 166 -9.29 -5.55 -3.77
CA PHE A 166 -9.85 -4.46 -2.98
C PHE A 166 -8.90 -3.24 -2.96
N PHE A 167 -7.60 -3.46 -2.68
CA PHE A 167 -6.62 -2.38 -2.65
C PHE A 167 -6.33 -1.80 -4.03
N ASP A 168 -6.31 -2.63 -5.09
CA ASP A 168 -6.16 -2.17 -6.47
C ASP A 168 -7.30 -1.22 -6.87
N LEU A 169 -8.52 -1.54 -6.46
CA LEU A 169 -9.69 -0.70 -6.67
C LEU A 169 -9.59 0.60 -5.85
N CYS A 170 -9.21 0.53 -4.58
CA CYS A 170 -9.03 1.72 -3.74
C CYS A 170 -7.95 2.65 -4.31
N ASP A 171 -6.81 2.10 -4.76
CA ASP A 171 -5.75 2.86 -5.44
C ASP A 171 -6.28 3.55 -6.71
N ARG A 172 -7.09 2.85 -7.52
CA ARG A 172 -7.66 3.35 -8.78
C ARG A 172 -8.73 4.42 -8.58
N TYR A 173 -9.59 4.27 -7.58
CA TYR A 173 -10.71 5.18 -7.32
C TYR A 173 -10.38 6.30 -6.31
N GLY A 174 -9.15 6.34 -5.80
CA GLY A 174 -8.73 7.38 -4.85
C GLY A 174 -9.36 7.25 -3.47
N ILE A 175 -9.65 6.04 -3.03
CA ILE A 175 -10.22 5.77 -1.71
C ILE A 175 -9.09 5.45 -0.74
N LEU A 176 -8.81 6.34 0.20
CA LEU A 176 -7.91 6.06 1.31
C LEU A 176 -8.46 4.92 2.16
N VAL A 177 -7.59 4.07 2.68
CA VAL A 177 -7.94 2.93 3.51
C VAL A 177 -7.29 3.08 4.88
N TRP A 178 -8.09 3.35 5.90
CA TRP A 178 -7.72 3.13 7.29
C TRP A 178 -7.97 1.66 7.60
N HIS A 179 -6.93 0.90 7.83
CA HIS A 179 -7.05 -0.53 8.05
C HIS A 179 -6.79 -0.88 9.52
N ASP A 180 -7.81 -1.34 10.22
CA ASP A 180 -7.61 -1.92 11.56
C ASP A 180 -6.81 -3.22 11.45
N PHE A 181 -6.04 -3.55 12.48
CA PHE A 181 -5.65 -4.93 12.72
C PHE A 181 -6.88 -5.71 13.24
N MET A 182 -6.88 -7.04 13.06
CA MET A 182 -8.07 -7.88 13.32
C MET A 182 -8.36 -8.05 14.81
N PHE A 183 -8.64 -6.93 15.48
CA PHE A 183 -9.07 -6.86 16.88
C PHE A 183 -10.41 -6.14 16.96
N ALA A 184 -11.45 -6.84 17.45
CA ALA A 184 -12.77 -6.25 17.63
C ALA A 184 -13.58 -6.97 18.70
N CYS A 185 -14.28 -6.19 19.51
CA CYS A 185 -15.37 -6.63 20.40
C CYS A 185 -15.03 -7.79 21.35
N ALA A 186 -13.75 -8.00 21.68
CA ALA A 186 -13.30 -9.07 22.56
C ALA A 186 -12.13 -8.64 23.43
N ILE A 187 -11.89 -9.38 24.52
CA ILE A 187 -10.66 -9.31 25.31
C ILE A 187 -9.70 -10.36 24.73
N TYR A 188 -8.48 -9.93 24.43
CA TYR A 188 -7.45 -10.79 23.84
C TYR A 188 -6.40 -11.13 24.89
N PRO A 189 -5.81 -12.35 24.87
CA PRO A 189 -4.85 -12.81 25.86
C PRO A 189 -3.45 -12.19 25.62
N LEU A 190 -3.32 -10.89 25.88
CA LEU A 190 -2.07 -10.14 25.65
C LEU A 190 -0.98 -10.50 26.68
N ASP A 191 -1.30 -11.26 27.69
CA ASP A 191 -0.40 -11.86 28.68
C ASP A 191 0.20 -13.21 28.22
N ASP A 192 -0.32 -13.80 27.14
CA ASP A 192 0.25 -14.99 26.50
C ASP A 192 1.33 -14.59 25.46
N PRO A 193 2.63 -14.89 25.71
CA PRO A 193 3.70 -14.55 24.78
C PRO A 193 3.56 -15.22 23.40
N GLN A 194 2.98 -16.42 23.32
CA GLN A 194 2.79 -17.12 22.05
C GLN A 194 1.71 -16.43 21.20
N PHE A 195 0.64 -15.99 21.84
CA PHE A 195 -0.39 -15.20 21.17
C PHE A 195 0.18 -13.88 20.65
N VAL A 196 0.92 -13.14 21.49
CA VAL A 196 1.54 -11.86 21.12
C VAL A 196 2.52 -12.03 19.94
N GLU A 197 3.31 -13.11 19.93
CA GLU A 197 4.24 -13.38 18.82
C GLU A 197 3.52 -13.72 17.52
N ASN A 198 2.41 -14.47 17.57
CA ASN A 198 1.55 -14.72 16.41
C ASN A 198 0.98 -13.42 15.85
N VAL A 199 0.45 -12.54 16.71
CA VAL A 199 -0.04 -11.21 16.32
C VAL A 199 1.06 -10.39 15.69
N ARG A 200 2.26 -10.40 16.27
CA ARG A 200 3.41 -9.69 15.71
C ARG A 200 3.74 -10.16 14.28
N HIS A 201 3.72 -11.47 14.03
CA HIS A 201 3.96 -12.03 12.70
C HIS A 201 2.87 -11.60 11.71
N GLU A 202 1.61 -11.67 12.09
CA GLU A 202 0.47 -11.24 11.27
C GLU A 202 0.56 -9.76 10.91
N VAL A 203 0.82 -8.91 11.90
CA VAL A 203 0.99 -7.46 11.71
C VAL A 203 2.13 -7.16 10.74
N VAL A 204 3.31 -7.75 10.98
CA VAL A 204 4.49 -7.55 10.12
C VAL A 204 4.22 -8.02 8.68
N TYR A 205 3.55 -9.15 8.52
CA TYR A 205 3.19 -9.68 7.20
C TYR A 205 2.28 -8.69 6.45
N ASN A 206 1.18 -8.25 7.08
CA ASN A 206 0.22 -7.37 6.43
C ASN A 206 0.78 -5.97 6.17
N VAL A 207 1.55 -5.40 7.08
CA VAL A 207 2.25 -4.13 6.84
C VAL A 207 3.21 -4.24 5.65
N ARG A 208 3.98 -5.33 5.54
CA ARG A 208 4.88 -5.55 4.40
C ARG A 208 4.12 -5.70 3.09
N ARG A 209 2.98 -6.40 3.13
CA ARG A 209 2.10 -6.60 1.97
C ARG A 209 1.51 -5.29 1.47
N LEU A 210 1.07 -4.42 2.37
CA LEU A 210 0.23 -3.27 2.02
C LEU A 210 0.97 -1.92 1.96
N ARG A 211 2.12 -1.77 2.61
CA ARG A 211 2.83 -0.48 2.75
C ARG A 211 3.20 0.24 1.45
N HIS A 212 3.14 -0.44 0.31
CA HIS A 212 3.41 0.16 -1.01
C HIS A 212 2.15 0.74 -1.65
N ARG A 213 0.97 0.46 -1.12
CA ARG A 213 -0.31 0.92 -1.65
C ARG A 213 -0.48 2.42 -1.46
N ALA A 214 -0.92 3.12 -2.52
CA ALA A 214 -1.19 4.54 -2.44
C ALA A 214 -2.37 4.85 -1.51
N CYS A 215 -3.36 3.99 -1.49
CA CYS A 215 -4.57 4.14 -0.68
C CYS A 215 -4.35 3.91 0.83
N LEU A 216 -3.29 3.23 1.27
CA LEU A 216 -3.11 2.92 2.69
C LEU A 216 -2.79 4.18 3.50
N ALA A 217 -3.63 4.47 4.51
CA ALA A 217 -3.55 5.63 5.40
C ALA A 217 -3.14 5.26 6.82
#